data_94133a9a26d7674ebf79921b05c12df5
#
_entry.id   94133a9a26d7674ebf79921b05c12df5
#
_cell.length_a   1.000
_cell.length_b   1.000
_cell.length_c   1.000
_cell.angle_alpha   90.00
_cell.angle_beta   90.00
_cell.angle_gamma   90.00
#
_symmetry.space_group_name_H-M   'P 1'
#
loop_
_entity.id
_entity.type
_entity.pdbx_description
1 polymer ?
#
loop_
_entity_poly.entity_id
_entity_poly.type
_entity_poly.pdbx_seq_one_letter_code
_entity_poly.pdbx_strand_id
1 'polypeptide(L)'
;MSLPNLLFLITDQQRADTIEAYTSCQTPKLDSLAASGTQFRRCYTVNPICSPTRASLMTGLLPHSHGMVDVTHAVPPYRASLDQTLPVWPKVLQKAGYNSAYFGKWHVERSNKLQNFGFNTYEVEQYQQKLGLVEVEDDLAVRGI
;
A
#
# COMPACT_ATOMS: atom_id res chain seq x y z
N MET A 1 -23.34 -15.86 13.15
CA MET A 1 -21.90 -16.18 13.30
C MET A 1 -21.16 -14.86 13.41
N SER A 2 -20.22 -14.73 14.36
CA SER A 2 -19.37 -13.53 14.44
C SER A 2 -18.39 -13.53 13.25
N LEU A 3 -18.15 -12.36 12.67
CA LEU A 3 -17.14 -12.19 11.63
C LEU A 3 -15.75 -12.36 12.25
N PRO A 4 -14.79 -13.03 11.59
CA PRO A 4 -13.42 -13.16 12.09
C PRO A 4 -12.70 -11.80 12.03
N ASN A 5 -11.80 -11.55 12.96
CA ASN A 5 -10.87 -10.42 12.85
C ASN A 5 -9.84 -10.70 11.75
N LEU A 6 -9.47 -9.66 11.00
CA LEU A 6 -8.47 -9.71 9.93
C LEU A 6 -7.30 -8.80 10.31
N LEU A 7 -6.10 -9.35 10.36
CA LEU A 7 -4.87 -8.59 10.55
C LEU A 7 -3.99 -8.76 9.30
N PHE A 8 -3.77 -7.67 8.58
CA PHE A 8 -2.90 -7.63 7.41
C PHE A 8 -1.58 -6.92 7.75
N LEU A 9 -0.48 -7.67 7.77
CA LEU A 9 0.85 -7.14 8.02
C LEU A 9 1.64 -7.09 6.73
N ILE A 10 2.23 -5.94 6.43
CA ILE A 10 3.07 -5.75 5.25
C ILE A 10 4.42 -5.17 5.67
N THR A 11 5.49 -5.80 5.22
CA THR A 11 6.85 -5.27 5.32
C THR A 11 7.24 -4.60 4.02
N ASP A 12 8.05 -3.55 4.09
CA ASP A 12 8.57 -2.88 2.90
C ASP A 12 9.93 -3.48 2.53
N GLN A 13 10.11 -3.84 1.27
CA GLN A 13 11.40 -4.27 0.69
C GLN A 13 12.06 -5.47 1.42
N GLN A 14 11.29 -6.29 2.10
CA GLN A 14 11.82 -7.49 2.75
C GLN A 14 12.16 -8.56 1.71
N ARG A 15 13.36 -9.08 1.75
CA ARG A 15 13.76 -10.21 0.91
C ARG A 15 13.11 -11.50 1.39
N ALA A 16 12.66 -12.33 0.45
CA ALA A 16 11.98 -13.57 0.78
C ALA A 16 12.84 -14.57 1.58
N ASP A 17 14.16 -14.53 1.36
CA ASP A 17 15.13 -15.39 2.04
C ASP A 17 15.48 -14.95 3.48
N THR A 18 14.87 -13.89 3.98
CA THR A 18 15.00 -13.47 5.40
C THR A 18 14.03 -14.18 6.33
N ILE A 19 13.11 -14.96 5.79
CA ILE A 19 12.17 -15.81 6.52
C ILE A 19 12.59 -17.26 6.33
N GLU A 20 12.53 -18.07 7.37
CA GLU A 20 13.10 -19.42 7.45
C GLU A 20 14.64 -19.47 7.60
N ALA A 21 15.14 -20.60 8.06
CA ALA A 21 16.51 -20.86 8.46
C ALA A 21 17.59 -20.79 7.35
N TYR A 22 17.30 -20.18 6.22
CA TYR A 22 18.22 -20.09 5.09
C TYR A 22 19.21 -18.93 5.16
N THR A 23 19.04 -18.03 6.11
CA THR A 23 19.91 -16.85 6.26
C THR A 23 20.36 -16.66 7.69
N SER A 24 21.32 -15.75 7.90
CA SER A 24 21.72 -15.29 9.21
C SER A 24 20.64 -14.44 9.94
N CYS A 25 19.51 -14.18 9.29
CA CYS A 25 18.39 -13.48 9.89
C CYS A 25 17.64 -14.38 10.86
N GLN A 26 17.38 -13.85 12.04
CA GLN A 26 16.60 -14.54 13.06
C GLN A 26 15.17 -13.98 13.07
N THR A 27 14.22 -14.74 12.55
CA THR A 27 12.80 -14.36 12.47
C THR A 27 11.89 -15.37 13.21
N PRO A 28 12.15 -15.71 14.47
CA PRO A 28 11.51 -16.84 15.14
C PRO A 28 9.98 -16.72 15.23
N LYS A 29 9.44 -15.51 15.27
CA LYS A 29 7.99 -15.28 15.29
C LYS A 29 7.35 -15.46 13.92
N LEU A 30 8.00 -15.01 12.85
CA LEU A 30 7.54 -15.25 11.48
C LEU A 30 7.68 -16.73 11.13
N ASP A 31 8.77 -17.37 11.53
CA ASP A 31 8.99 -18.81 11.33
C ASP A 31 7.91 -19.64 12.03
N SER A 32 7.56 -19.27 13.27
CA SER A 32 6.47 -19.91 14.00
C SER A 32 5.11 -19.73 13.32
N LEU A 33 4.85 -18.53 12.79
CA LEU A 33 3.63 -18.24 12.04
C LEU A 33 3.57 -19.06 10.74
N ALA A 34 4.67 -19.12 10.00
CA ALA A 34 4.80 -19.92 8.79
C ALA A 34 4.58 -21.41 9.05
N ALA A 35 5.11 -21.94 10.15
CA ALA A 35 4.95 -23.34 10.55
C ALA A 35 3.50 -23.69 10.97
N SER A 36 2.74 -22.73 11.49
CA SER A 36 1.35 -22.92 11.93
C SER A 36 0.30 -22.54 10.89
N GLY A 37 0.70 -21.89 9.80
CA GLY A 37 -0.17 -21.37 8.78
C GLY A 37 0.13 -21.92 7.39
N THR A 38 -0.26 -21.16 6.36
CA THR A 38 0.05 -21.46 4.96
C THR A 38 1.11 -20.50 4.45
N GLN A 39 2.23 -21.02 3.99
CA GLN A 39 3.30 -20.24 3.39
C GLN A 39 3.28 -20.36 1.87
N PHE A 40 3.25 -19.23 1.16
CA PHE A 40 3.33 -19.15 -0.28
C PHE A 40 4.77 -18.85 -0.72
N ARG A 41 5.54 -19.88 -1.06
CA ARG A 41 6.96 -19.75 -1.45
C ARG A 41 7.19 -19.09 -2.82
N ARG A 42 6.17 -19.06 -3.67
CA ARG A 42 6.21 -18.48 -5.01
C ARG A 42 5.12 -17.43 -5.16
N CYS A 43 5.15 -16.43 -4.30
CA CYS A 43 4.26 -15.28 -4.37
C CYS A 43 5.03 -14.12 -5.00
N TYR A 44 4.54 -13.61 -6.12
CA TYR A 44 5.20 -12.58 -6.91
C TYR A 44 4.40 -11.29 -6.86
N THR A 45 5.10 -10.16 -6.73
CA THR A 45 4.47 -8.85 -6.91
C THR A 45 4.32 -8.52 -8.39
N VAL A 46 3.27 -7.77 -8.73
CA VAL A 46 3.00 -7.31 -10.11
C VAL A 46 3.97 -6.23 -10.58
N ASN A 47 4.62 -5.54 -9.64
CA ASN A 47 5.59 -4.49 -9.89
C ASN A 47 6.50 -4.38 -8.65
N PRO A 48 7.85 -4.32 -8.79
CA PRO A 48 8.76 -4.25 -7.64
C PRO A 48 8.88 -2.83 -7.04
N ILE A 49 7.95 -1.93 -7.36
CA ILE A 49 7.91 -0.55 -6.88
C ILE A 49 6.74 -0.38 -5.90
N CYS A 50 6.97 0.40 -4.83
CA CYS A 50 6.05 0.49 -3.69
C CYS A 50 4.64 1.00 -4.06
N SER A 51 4.49 2.16 -4.70
CA SER A 51 3.15 2.72 -4.96
C SER A 51 2.31 1.87 -5.93
N PRO A 52 2.84 1.39 -7.06
CA PRO A 52 2.10 0.48 -7.94
C PRO A 52 1.67 -0.81 -7.24
N THR A 53 2.59 -1.44 -6.49
CA THR A 53 2.26 -2.68 -5.76
C THR A 53 1.22 -2.45 -4.68
N ARG A 54 1.34 -1.36 -3.91
CA ARG A 54 0.38 -1.04 -2.85
C ARG A 54 -1.00 -0.72 -3.43
N ALA A 55 -1.06 -0.01 -4.55
CA ALA A 55 -2.32 0.24 -5.26
C ALA A 55 -2.94 -1.08 -5.77
N SER A 56 -2.12 -1.97 -6.33
CA SER A 56 -2.57 -3.31 -6.75
C SER A 56 -3.09 -4.14 -5.57
N LEU A 57 -2.40 -4.11 -4.42
CA LEU A 57 -2.87 -4.78 -3.19
C LEU A 57 -4.21 -4.23 -2.71
N MET A 58 -4.45 -2.91 -2.83
CA MET A 58 -5.70 -2.29 -2.40
C MET A 58 -6.85 -2.59 -3.35
N THR A 59 -6.60 -2.59 -4.67
CA THR A 59 -7.65 -2.65 -5.70
C THR A 59 -7.88 -4.04 -6.28
N GLY A 60 -6.89 -4.94 -6.20
CA GLY A 60 -6.87 -6.20 -6.94
C GLY A 60 -6.60 -6.04 -8.44
N LEU A 61 -6.24 -4.83 -8.90
CA LEU A 61 -6.01 -4.52 -10.31
C LEU A 61 -4.51 -4.46 -10.63
N LEU A 62 -4.17 -4.59 -11.90
CA LEU A 62 -2.81 -4.38 -12.39
C LEU A 62 -2.50 -2.87 -12.54
N PRO A 63 -1.21 -2.46 -12.50
CA PRO A 63 -0.82 -1.05 -12.54
C PRO A 63 -1.39 -0.25 -13.71
N HIS A 64 -1.45 -0.84 -14.90
CA HIS A 64 -2.04 -0.19 -16.08
C HIS A 64 -3.57 0.01 -15.96
N SER A 65 -4.25 -0.78 -15.13
CA SER A 65 -5.70 -0.69 -14.93
C SER A 65 -6.08 0.31 -13.84
N HIS A 66 -5.27 0.44 -12.79
CA HIS A 66 -5.51 1.42 -11.72
C HIS A 66 -4.74 2.73 -11.91
N GLY A 67 -3.87 2.84 -12.92
CA GLY A 67 -3.17 4.06 -13.30
C GLY A 67 -1.93 4.41 -12.46
N MET A 68 -1.69 3.74 -11.34
CA MET A 68 -0.51 3.96 -10.50
C MET A 68 0.66 3.13 -11.04
N VAL A 69 1.43 3.69 -11.95
CA VAL A 69 2.50 2.98 -12.69
C VAL A 69 3.90 3.29 -12.16
N ASP A 70 4.04 4.31 -11.31
CA ASP A 70 5.30 4.72 -10.72
C ASP A 70 5.09 5.21 -9.29
N VAL A 71 6.18 5.51 -8.56
CA VAL A 71 6.09 6.03 -7.18
C VAL A 71 5.46 7.42 -7.16
N THR A 72 4.66 7.68 -6.17
CA THR A 72 3.87 8.91 -6.07
C THR A 72 4.72 10.18 -6.07
N HIS A 73 5.95 10.15 -5.51
CA HIS A 73 6.84 11.29 -5.46
C HIS A 73 7.67 11.52 -6.74
N ALA A 74 7.67 10.57 -7.68
CA ALA A 74 8.37 10.67 -8.96
C ALA A 74 7.47 11.09 -10.12
N VAL A 75 6.17 11.30 -9.87
CA VAL A 75 5.20 11.67 -10.89
C VAL A 75 4.49 12.98 -10.53
N PRO A 76 3.95 13.72 -11.52
CA PRO A 76 3.14 14.90 -11.25
C PRO A 76 1.94 14.60 -10.33
N PRO A 77 1.45 15.58 -9.54
CA PRO A 77 0.35 15.37 -8.59
C PRO A 77 -0.89 14.70 -9.18
N TYR A 78 -1.29 15.06 -10.39
CA TYR A 78 -2.46 14.49 -11.07
C TYR A 78 -2.31 12.99 -11.40
N ARG A 79 -1.08 12.47 -11.47
CA ARG A 79 -0.76 11.04 -11.67
C ARG A 79 -0.49 10.30 -10.36
N ALA A 80 -0.43 11.02 -9.26
CA ALA A 80 -0.16 10.47 -7.94
C ALA A 80 -1.45 10.25 -7.12
N SER A 81 -2.61 10.31 -7.76
CA SER A 81 -3.93 10.08 -7.17
C SER A 81 -4.52 8.77 -7.68
N LEU A 82 -4.99 7.95 -6.76
CA LEU A 82 -5.76 6.75 -7.11
C LEU A 82 -7.23 7.12 -7.26
N ASP A 83 -7.85 6.67 -8.35
CA ASP A 83 -9.28 6.88 -8.58
C ASP A 83 -10.11 6.24 -7.45
N GLN A 84 -10.86 7.07 -6.75
CA GLN A 84 -11.68 6.66 -5.61
C GLN A 84 -12.91 5.83 -6.00
N THR A 85 -13.25 5.77 -7.28
CA THR A 85 -14.34 4.93 -7.82
C THR A 85 -13.91 3.48 -8.01
N LEU A 86 -12.59 3.22 -8.04
CA LEU A 86 -12.08 1.86 -8.15
C LEU A 86 -12.48 1.00 -6.95
N PRO A 87 -12.68 -0.29 -7.17
CA PRO A 87 -12.93 -1.22 -6.08
C PRO A 87 -11.70 -1.30 -5.18
N VAL A 88 -11.90 -1.14 -3.88
CA VAL A 88 -10.86 -1.38 -2.88
C VAL A 88 -11.42 -2.27 -1.78
N TRP A 89 -10.64 -3.28 -1.38
CA TRP A 89 -11.13 -4.29 -0.43
C TRP A 89 -11.54 -3.71 0.93
N PRO A 90 -10.96 -2.62 1.49
CA PRO A 90 -11.45 -2.07 2.75
C PRO A 90 -12.89 -1.55 2.66
N LYS A 91 -13.29 -0.94 1.52
CA LYS A 91 -14.69 -0.55 1.29
C LYS A 91 -15.64 -1.75 1.25
N VAL A 92 -15.17 -2.87 0.70
CA VAL A 92 -15.96 -4.12 0.67
C VAL A 92 -16.14 -4.67 2.08
N LEU A 93 -15.08 -4.69 2.88
CA LEU A 93 -15.15 -5.10 4.29
C LEU A 93 -16.04 -4.17 5.12
N GLN A 94 -15.94 -2.87 4.90
CA GLN A 94 -16.81 -1.89 5.58
C GLN A 94 -18.29 -2.15 5.29
N LYS A 95 -18.66 -2.46 4.03
CA LYS A 95 -20.03 -2.86 3.67
C LYS A 95 -20.45 -4.16 4.33
N ALA A 96 -19.52 -5.04 4.65
CA ALA A 96 -19.77 -6.28 5.39
C ALA A 96 -19.81 -6.09 6.93
N GLY A 97 -19.69 -4.85 7.42
CA GLY A 97 -19.79 -4.53 8.84
C GLY A 97 -18.47 -4.52 9.60
N TYR A 98 -17.31 -4.55 8.91
CA TYR A 98 -16.03 -4.40 9.55
C TYR A 98 -15.70 -2.94 9.84
N ASN A 99 -15.04 -2.69 10.97
CA ASN A 99 -14.28 -1.48 11.23
C ASN A 99 -12.83 -1.70 10.80
N SER A 100 -12.35 -0.88 9.89
CA SER A 100 -11.01 -1.00 9.33
C SER A 100 -10.09 0.07 9.88
N ALA A 101 -8.89 -0.33 10.28
CA ALA A 101 -7.83 0.57 10.71
C ALA A 101 -6.56 0.37 9.84
N TYR A 102 -5.77 1.43 9.65
CA TYR A 102 -4.52 1.40 8.93
C TYR A 102 -3.44 2.17 9.68
N PHE A 103 -2.27 1.57 9.86
CA PHE A 103 -1.14 2.19 10.54
C PHE A 103 0.14 1.99 9.73
N GLY A 104 0.95 3.05 9.62
CA GLY A 104 2.25 3.01 8.96
C GLY A 104 2.23 3.55 7.52
N LYS A 105 3.15 3.08 6.68
CA LYS A 105 3.36 3.60 5.33
C LYS A 105 2.16 3.35 4.41
N TRP A 106 1.47 4.42 4.02
CA TRP A 106 0.42 4.37 3.01
C TRP A 106 0.99 4.25 1.60
N HIS A 107 1.54 5.30 1.08
CA HIS A 107 2.25 5.39 -0.20
C HIS A 107 1.52 4.75 -1.40
N VAL A 108 0.20 4.63 -1.31
CA VAL A 108 -0.67 4.21 -2.43
C VAL A 108 -0.93 5.41 -3.34
N GLU A 109 -1.20 6.57 -2.73
CA GLU A 109 -1.45 7.85 -3.40
C GLU A 109 -1.09 9.01 -2.43
N ARG A 110 -1.15 10.27 -2.89
CA ARG A 110 -0.64 11.42 -2.11
C ARG A 110 -1.62 12.04 -1.12
N SER A 111 -2.93 11.81 -1.26
CA SER A 111 -3.89 12.58 -0.46
C SER A 111 -3.84 12.23 1.04
N ASN A 112 -3.35 11.05 1.40
CA ASN A 112 -3.37 10.50 2.76
C ASN A 112 -4.78 10.52 3.40
N LYS A 113 -5.83 10.60 2.58
CA LYS A 113 -7.23 10.61 3.02
C LYS A 113 -7.80 9.20 2.98
N LEU A 114 -7.32 8.35 3.90
CA LEU A 114 -7.63 6.92 3.88
C LEU A 114 -9.10 6.62 4.15
N GLN A 115 -9.86 7.55 4.73
CA GLN A 115 -11.32 7.43 4.82
C GLN A 115 -11.98 7.28 3.44
N ASN A 116 -11.41 7.87 2.39
CA ASN A 116 -11.90 7.73 1.02
C ASN A 116 -11.71 6.32 0.46
N PHE A 117 -10.87 5.51 1.10
CA PHE A 117 -10.56 4.13 0.74
C PHE A 117 -11.15 3.10 1.71
N GLY A 118 -11.99 3.53 2.67
CA GLY A 118 -12.74 2.64 3.55
C GLY A 118 -12.08 2.36 4.90
N PHE A 119 -11.07 3.13 5.31
CA PHE A 119 -10.50 3.03 6.64
C PHE A 119 -11.17 4.01 7.60
N ASN A 120 -11.67 3.49 8.73
CA ASN A 120 -12.35 4.28 9.76
C ASN A 120 -11.35 5.01 10.66
N THR A 121 -10.22 4.35 10.95
CA THR A 121 -9.13 4.86 11.78
C THR A 121 -7.82 4.69 11.04
N TYR A 122 -6.97 5.69 11.04
CA TYR A 122 -5.66 5.57 10.41
C TYR A 122 -4.64 6.55 10.97
N GLU A 123 -3.38 6.09 10.98
CA GLU A 123 -2.21 6.94 11.22
C GLU A 123 -1.14 6.55 10.18
N VAL A 124 -0.78 7.49 9.32
CA VAL A 124 0.14 7.26 8.21
C VAL A 124 1.30 8.24 8.25
N GLU A 125 2.46 7.79 7.78
CA GLU A 125 3.61 8.68 7.63
C GLU A 125 3.31 9.76 6.60
N GLN A 126 3.50 11.02 6.99
CA GLN A 126 3.48 12.17 6.07
C GLN A 126 4.82 12.25 5.34
N TYR A 127 4.97 11.44 4.31
CA TYR A 127 6.23 11.30 3.57
C TYR A 127 6.69 12.62 2.93
N GLN A 128 5.76 13.48 2.55
CA GLN A 128 6.04 14.76 1.89
C GLN A 128 6.67 15.81 2.82
N GLN A 129 6.33 15.82 4.10
CA GLN A 129 6.92 16.79 5.06
C GLN A 129 8.36 16.42 5.44
N LYS A 130 8.72 15.14 5.45
CA LYS A 130 10.08 14.69 5.82
C LYS A 130 11.12 14.93 4.72
N LEU A 131 10.74 14.98 3.46
CA LEU A 131 11.67 15.13 2.34
C LEU A 131 11.94 16.58 1.94
N GLY A 132 11.29 17.58 2.57
CA GLY A 132 11.48 19.00 2.21
C GLY A 132 11.20 19.25 0.71
N LEU A 133 10.41 18.40 0.08
CA LEU A 133 9.99 18.62 -1.29
C LEU A 133 9.04 19.81 -1.27
N VAL A 134 9.57 20.96 -1.66
CA VAL A 134 8.80 22.13 -2.07
C VAL A 134 7.73 21.61 -3.03
N GLU A 135 6.49 22.00 -2.79
CA GLU A 135 5.45 21.88 -3.79
C GLU A 135 6.04 22.45 -5.09
N VAL A 136 6.23 21.61 -6.09
CA VAL A 136 6.45 22.08 -7.43
C VAL A 136 5.09 22.68 -7.81
N GLU A 137 4.94 23.97 -7.53
CA GLU A 137 3.88 24.78 -8.12
C GLU A 137 3.92 24.49 -9.62
N ASP A 138 2.74 24.33 -10.20
CA ASP A 138 2.50 24.00 -11.60
C ASP A 138 3.37 24.86 -12.54
N ASP A 139 4.57 24.38 -12.83
CA ASP A 139 5.50 25.06 -13.76
C ASP A 139 4.98 25.03 -15.21
N LEU A 140 3.86 24.36 -15.44
CA LEU A 140 3.15 24.33 -16.72
C LEU A 140 2.36 25.62 -16.98
N ALA A 141 1.92 26.32 -15.93
CA ALA A 141 1.26 27.62 -16.08
C ALA A 141 2.22 28.73 -16.51
N VAL A 142 3.52 28.55 -16.28
CA VAL A 142 4.57 29.54 -16.60
C VAL A 142 5.10 29.37 -18.03
N ARG A 143 4.90 28.23 -18.67
CA ARG A 143 5.47 27.94 -20.00
C ARG A 143 4.50 28.14 -21.17
N GLY A 144 3.26 28.58 -20.94
CA GLY A 144 2.36 29.04 -21.99
C GLY A 144 2.11 28.03 -23.13
N ILE A 145 2.02 26.72 -22.82
CA ILE A 145 1.67 25.67 -23.77
C ILE A 145 0.34 25.05 -23.36
#